data_b68932154ee7da47fc6e04cc448766f4
#
_entry.id   b68932154ee7da47fc6e04cc448766f4
#
_cell.length_a   1.000
_cell.length_b   1.000
_cell.length_c   1.000
_cell.angle_alpha   90.00
_cell.angle_beta   90.00
_cell.angle_gamma   90.00
#
_symmetry.space_group_name_H-M   'P 1'
#
loop_
_entity.id
_entity.type
_entity.pdbx_description
1 polymer ?
#
loop_
_entity_poly.entity_id
_entity_poly.type
_entity_poly.pdbx_seq_one_letter_code
_entity_poly.pdbx_strand_id
1 'polypeptide(L)'
;EEITNYLDSTLDNEYVIIVSEQIDQKKFNRGKLLNIGFLKAVEEGCDYVIFHDVDMLPLEVDYSYDNKPLQLANEFVDDGEFTREIQRNYFGGVTLFPVEDFQEINGYSNLYKGWGFEDDDLLERCRREDVKLHTEKYRVPSIDREVISFNGETSKVKFFNWHKTVRPFS
;
A
#
# COMPACT_ATOMS: atom_id res chain seq x y z
N GLU A 1 2.89 6.43 15.37
CA GLU A 1 3.43 7.79 15.63
C GLU A 1 4.11 8.37 14.38
N GLU A 2 5.05 7.66 13.73
CA GLU A 2 5.77 8.16 12.55
C GLU A 2 4.85 8.42 11.35
N ILE A 3 3.98 7.47 11.01
CA ILE A 3 3.02 7.64 9.91
C ILE A 3 2.03 8.78 10.19
N THR A 4 1.59 8.96 11.43
CA THR A 4 0.71 10.06 11.82
C THR A 4 1.39 11.41 11.59
N ASN A 5 2.62 11.54 12.07
CA ASN A 5 3.41 12.77 11.89
C ASN A 5 3.64 13.06 10.39
N TYR A 6 3.87 12.02 9.59
CA TYR A 6 4.03 12.17 8.15
C TYR A 6 2.74 12.66 7.48
N LEU A 7 1.60 12.03 7.77
CA LEU A 7 0.30 12.42 7.23
C LEU A 7 -0.07 13.84 7.65
N ASP A 8 0.09 14.22 8.92
CA ASP A 8 -0.19 15.57 9.42
C ASP A 8 0.65 16.64 8.72
N SER A 9 1.82 16.28 8.21
CA SER A 9 2.72 17.22 7.51
C SER A 9 2.53 17.28 6.00
N THR A 10 1.88 16.29 5.40
CA THR A 10 1.84 16.12 3.93
C THR A 10 0.44 16.02 3.34
N LEU A 11 -0.58 15.72 4.17
CA LEU A 11 -1.95 15.53 3.71
C LEU A 11 -2.85 16.64 4.25
N ASP A 12 -3.49 17.38 3.34
CA ASP A 12 -4.42 18.48 3.70
C ASP A 12 -5.83 17.98 4.04
N ASN A 13 -6.12 16.69 3.83
CA ASN A 13 -7.43 16.09 4.04
C ASN A 13 -7.55 15.46 5.43
N GLU A 14 -8.79 15.37 5.94
CA GLU A 14 -9.08 14.55 7.11
C GLU A 14 -8.81 13.07 6.79
N TYR A 15 -8.24 12.36 7.76
CA TYR A 15 -7.94 10.93 7.63
C TYR A 15 -8.22 10.17 8.94
N VAL A 16 -8.39 8.87 8.82
CA VAL A 16 -8.49 7.95 9.96
C VAL A 16 -7.48 6.81 9.79
N ILE A 17 -6.80 6.43 10.87
CA ILE A 17 -5.91 5.26 10.89
C ILE A 17 -6.66 4.11 11.58
N ILE A 18 -6.89 3.03 10.84
CA ILE A 18 -7.56 1.82 11.32
C ILE A 18 -6.54 0.70 11.43
N VAL A 19 -6.35 0.19 12.63
CA VAL A 19 -5.46 -0.95 12.89
C VAL A 19 -6.32 -2.20 13.09
N SER A 20 -6.16 -3.17 12.19
CA SER A 20 -6.83 -4.48 12.28
C SER A 20 -5.87 -5.52 12.84
N GLU A 21 -6.15 -6.03 14.02
CA GLU A 21 -5.31 -7.01 14.72
C GLU A 21 -5.98 -8.39 14.78
N GLN A 22 -5.22 -9.44 14.47
CA GLN A 22 -5.67 -10.81 14.67
C GLN A 22 -5.30 -11.29 16.09
N ILE A 23 -6.30 -11.58 16.91
CA ILE A 23 -6.12 -11.99 18.32
C ILE A 23 -6.22 -13.50 18.54
N ASP A 24 -6.65 -14.25 17.53
CA ASP A 24 -6.76 -15.72 17.64
C ASP A 24 -5.42 -16.43 17.35
N GLN A 25 -5.32 -17.72 17.69
CA GLN A 25 -4.10 -18.53 17.49
C GLN A 25 -4.05 -19.20 16.11
N LYS A 26 -4.91 -18.78 15.16
CA LYS A 26 -4.92 -19.35 13.81
C LYS A 26 -3.79 -18.77 12.96
N LYS A 27 -3.55 -19.40 11.81
CA LYS A 27 -2.65 -18.83 10.81
C LYS A 27 -3.10 -17.43 10.43
N PHE A 28 -2.16 -16.49 10.35
CA PHE A 28 -2.39 -15.11 10.00
C PHE A 28 -3.15 -14.99 8.68
N ASN A 29 -4.16 -14.13 8.63
CA ASN A 29 -4.99 -13.90 7.45
C ASN A 29 -5.04 -12.40 7.13
N ARG A 30 -3.99 -11.92 6.44
CA ARG A 30 -3.82 -10.52 6.08
C ARG A 30 -5.02 -10.00 5.28
N GLY A 31 -5.42 -10.69 4.22
CA GLY A 31 -6.53 -10.27 3.37
C GLY A 31 -7.84 -10.07 4.13
N LYS A 32 -8.15 -10.98 5.08
CA LYS A 32 -9.34 -10.84 5.93
C LYS A 32 -9.26 -9.62 6.86
N LEU A 33 -8.08 -9.34 7.43
CA LEU A 33 -7.89 -8.18 8.30
C LEU A 33 -8.04 -6.87 7.51
N LEU A 34 -7.51 -6.81 6.29
CA LEU A 34 -7.65 -5.66 5.41
C LEU A 34 -9.12 -5.45 4.99
N ASN A 35 -9.87 -6.52 4.70
CA ASN A 35 -11.31 -6.42 4.45
C ASN A 35 -12.08 -5.88 5.67
N ILE A 36 -11.73 -6.27 6.89
CA ILE A 36 -12.35 -5.76 8.12
C ILE A 36 -12.03 -4.26 8.27
N GLY A 37 -10.78 -3.86 8.06
CA GLY A 37 -10.38 -2.46 8.08
C GLY A 37 -11.10 -1.64 7.03
N PHE A 38 -11.29 -2.18 5.83
CA PHE A 38 -12.06 -1.55 4.76
C PHE A 38 -13.52 -1.29 5.16
N LEU A 39 -14.20 -2.29 5.73
CA LEU A 39 -15.58 -2.12 6.18
C LEU A 39 -15.69 -1.01 7.23
N LYS A 40 -14.70 -0.92 8.12
CA LYS A 40 -14.65 0.16 9.10
C LYS A 40 -14.41 1.53 8.45
N ALA A 41 -13.55 1.62 7.44
CA ALA A 41 -13.32 2.86 6.69
C ALA A 41 -14.61 3.35 5.99
N VAL A 42 -15.38 2.42 5.40
CA VAL A 42 -16.68 2.74 4.80
C VAL A 42 -17.67 3.27 5.86
N GLU A 43 -17.71 2.69 7.06
CA GLU A 43 -18.53 3.19 8.17
C GLU A 43 -18.14 4.61 8.61
N GLU A 44 -16.84 4.95 8.55
CA GLU A 44 -16.31 6.29 8.85
C GLU A 44 -16.54 7.28 7.69
N GLY A 45 -17.05 6.84 6.54
CA GLY A 45 -17.35 7.69 5.39
C GLY A 45 -16.14 8.04 4.52
N CYS A 46 -15.12 7.20 4.52
CA CYS A 46 -13.95 7.41 3.66
C CYS A 46 -14.28 7.21 2.18
N ASP A 47 -13.72 8.05 1.31
CA ASP A 47 -13.86 7.95 -0.15
C ASP A 47 -12.86 6.96 -0.77
N TYR A 48 -11.73 6.77 -0.11
CA TYR A 48 -10.68 5.83 -0.50
C TYR A 48 -10.00 5.23 0.73
N VAL A 49 -9.31 4.15 0.51
CA VAL A 49 -8.52 3.48 1.54
C VAL A 49 -7.09 3.26 1.06
N ILE A 50 -6.17 3.27 2.00
CA ILE A 50 -4.79 2.86 1.76
C ILE A 50 -4.51 1.66 2.66
N PHE A 51 -4.37 0.49 2.03
CA PHE A 51 -3.88 -0.69 2.71
C PHE A 51 -2.38 -0.55 2.91
N HIS A 52 -1.96 -0.65 4.15
CA HIS A 52 -0.61 -0.30 4.54
C HIS A 52 0.00 -1.37 5.46
N ASP A 53 1.10 -1.98 5.03
CA ASP A 53 1.86 -2.88 5.88
C ASP A 53 2.55 -2.08 7.00
N VAL A 54 2.50 -2.59 8.23
CA VAL A 54 2.94 -1.88 9.44
C VAL A 54 4.46 -1.64 9.49
N ASP A 55 5.22 -2.34 8.67
CA ASP A 55 6.66 -2.27 8.56
C ASP A 55 7.15 -1.34 7.44
N MET A 56 6.23 -0.68 6.75
CA MET A 56 6.54 0.31 5.72
C MET A 56 6.49 1.71 6.29
N LEU A 57 7.63 2.41 6.38
CA LEU A 57 7.69 3.79 6.83
C LEU A 57 7.77 4.72 5.61
N PRO A 58 6.86 5.71 5.50
CA PRO A 58 6.87 6.63 4.37
C PRO A 58 8.09 7.56 4.44
N LEU A 59 8.76 7.76 3.31
CA LEU A 59 9.82 8.75 3.15
C LEU A 59 9.36 9.88 2.23
N GLU A 60 8.98 9.57 1.01
CA GLU A 60 8.44 10.50 0.02
C GLU A 60 7.24 9.84 -0.67
N VAL A 61 6.06 10.00 -0.09
CA VAL A 61 4.83 9.35 -0.55
C VAL A 61 3.70 10.37 -0.59
N ASP A 62 3.00 10.42 -1.70
CA ASP A 62 1.76 11.16 -1.81
C ASP A 62 0.58 10.24 -1.51
N TYR A 63 -0.08 10.46 -0.38
CA TYR A 63 -1.27 9.74 0.07
C TYR A 63 -2.59 10.38 -0.39
N SER A 64 -2.55 11.41 -1.21
CA SER A 64 -3.76 12.06 -1.71
C SER A 64 -4.61 11.10 -2.55
N TYR A 65 -5.91 11.42 -2.64
CA TYR A 65 -6.86 10.66 -3.44
C TYR A 65 -6.39 10.45 -4.89
N ASP A 66 -6.61 9.25 -5.39
CA ASP A 66 -6.52 8.92 -6.80
C ASP A 66 -7.81 8.21 -7.22
N ASN A 67 -8.28 8.46 -8.43
CA ASN A 67 -9.52 7.89 -8.96
C ASN A 67 -9.36 6.46 -9.51
N LYS A 68 -8.22 5.84 -9.27
CA LYS A 68 -7.90 4.46 -9.66
C LYS A 68 -7.06 3.78 -8.59
N PRO A 69 -7.17 2.47 -8.46
CA PRO A 69 -6.26 1.71 -7.61
C PRO A 69 -4.80 1.89 -8.00
N LEU A 70 -3.96 1.95 -6.99
CA LEU A 70 -2.66 2.50 -7.08
C LEU A 70 -1.66 1.77 -6.20
N GLN A 71 -0.54 1.26 -6.79
CA GLN A 71 0.60 0.76 -6.04
C GLN A 71 1.41 1.94 -5.51
N LEU A 72 1.45 2.13 -4.20
CA LEU A 72 2.25 3.18 -3.57
C LEU A 72 3.68 2.71 -3.23
N ALA A 73 3.86 1.45 -2.83
CA ALA A 73 5.14 0.88 -2.48
C ALA A 73 5.92 0.41 -3.71
N ASN A 74 6.66 1.28 -4.38
CA ASN A 74 7.45 0.94 -5.58
C ASN A 74 8.96 0.94 -5.36
N GLU A 75 9.44 1.71 -4.39
CA GLU A 75 10.85 1.75 -4.00
C GLU A 75 11.01 1.47 -2.52
N PHE A 76 12.05 0.74 -2.18
CA PHE A 76 12.45 0.48 -0.81
C PHE A 76 13.87 0.97 -0.58
N VAL A 77 14.06 1.65 0.54
CA VAL A 77 15.36 2.06 1.02
C VAL A 77 15.69 1.24 2.25
N ASP A 78 16.85 0.62 2.28
CA ASP A 78 17.35 -0.17 3.39
C ASP A 78 18.68 0.43 3.85
N ASP A 79 18.81 0.79 5.13
CA ASP A 79 19.99 1.44 5.71
C ASP A 79 20.50 2.69 4.93
N GLY A 80 19.59 3.42 4.27
CA GLY A 80 19.93 4.60 3.48
C GLY A 80 20.44 4.27 2.08
N GLU A 81 20.53 2.99 1.70
CA GLU A 81 20.84 2.55 0.38
C GLU A 81 19.59 2.07 -0.37
N PHE A 82 19.51 2.39 -1.66
CA PHE A 82 18.44 1.87 -2.52
C PHE A 82 18.60 0.36 -2.68
N THR A 83 17.58 -0.40 -2.30
CA THR A 83 17.67 -1.85 -2.29
C THR A 83 16.89 -2.56 -3.38
N ARG A 84 15.78 -2.00 -3.85
CA ARG A 84 14.92 -2.74 -4.78
C ARG A 84 13.87 -1.87 -5.48
N GLU A 85 13.80 -1.96 -6.80
CA GLU A 85 12.57 -1.72 -7.54
C GLU A 85 11.60 -2.88 -7.36
N ILE A 86 10.33 -2.60 -7.16
CA ILE A 86 9.31 -3.63 -7.17
C ILE A 86 9.06 -4.09 -8.61
N GLN A 87 8.95 -5.40 -8.77
CA GLN A 87 8.65 -6.01 -10.06
C GLN A 87 7.28 -5.53 -10.58
N ARG A 88 7.17 -5.35 -11.91
CA ARG A 88 6.00 -4.82 -12.62
C ARG A 88 4.64 -5.49 -12.31
N ASN A 89 4.66 -6.66 -11.70
CA ASN A 89 3.46 -7.44 -11.38
C ASN A 89 3.19 -7.53 -9.88
N TYR A 90 3.90 -6.78 -9.06
CA TYR A 90 3.63 -6.73 -7.63
C TYR A 90 2.57 -5.65 -7.34
N PHE A 91 1.57 -6.01 -6.56
CA PHE A 91 0.51 -5.11 -6.14
C PHE A 91 0.17 -5.36 -4.66
N GLY A 92 1.05 -4.88 -3.77
CA GLY A 92 0.98 -5.15 -2.34
C GLY A 92 1.85 -4.20 -1.52
N GLY A 93 2.02 -4.49 -0.25
CA GLY A 93 2.74 -3.66 0.71
C GLY A 93 1.97 -2.40 1.07
N VAL A 94 1.91 -1.41 0.17
CA VAL A 94 1.09 -0.22 0.33
C VAL A 94 0.34 0.07 -0.98
N THR A 95 -0.99 -0.01 -0.92
CA THR A 95 -1.87 0.16 -2.08
C THR A 95 -3.04 1.07 -1.75
N LEU A 96 -3.34 1.99 -2.65
CA LEU A 96 -4.52 2.85 -2.57
C LEU A 96 -5.66 2.27 -3.39
N PHE A 97 -6.87 2.33 -2.87
CA PHE A 97 -8.10 2.00 -3.59
C PHE A 97 -9.20 3.03 -3.33
N PRO A 98 -9.85 3.55 -4.39
CA PRO A 98 -11.20 4.11 -4.25
C PRO A 98 -12.13 3.06 -3.63
N VAL A 99 -13.04 3.50 -2.78
CA VAL A 99 -13.98 2.59 -2.09
C VAL A 99 -14.79 1.78 -3.10
N GLU A 100 -15.28 2.43 -4.18
CA GLU A 100 -16.09 1.78 -5.20
C GLU A 100 -15.33 0.67 -5.93
N ASP A 101 -14.09 0.91 -6.33
CA ASP A 101 -13.25 -0.08 -7.02
C ASP A 101 -12.95 -1.29 -6.15
N PHE A 102 -12.69 -1.08 -4.85
CA PHE A 102 -12.46 -2.19 -3.93
C PHE A 102 -13.72 -3.03 -3.67
N GLN A 103 -14.88 -2.39 -3.67
CA GLN A 103 -16.18 -3.08 -3.61
C GLN A 103 -16.45 -3.89 -4.87
N GLU A 104 -16.17 -3.31 -6.05
CA GLU A 104 -16.38 -3.98 -7.35
C GLU A 104 -15.58 -5.29 -7.46
N ILE A 105 -14.33 -5.29 -7.05
CA ILE A 105 -13.50 -6.50 -7.05
C ILE A 105 -13.83 -7.47 -5.90
N ASN A 106 -14.78 -7.11 -5.02
CA ASN A 106 -15.14 -7.87 -3.82
C ASN A 106 -13.95 -8.10 -2.86
N GLY A 107 -13.08 -7.10 -2.76
CA GLY A 107 -11.96 -7.05 -1.83
C GLY A 107 -10.93 -8.17 -1.95
N TYR A 108 -10.19 -8.39 -0.87
CA TYR A 108 -9.27 -9.51 -0.74
C TYR A 108 -9.99 -10.85 -0.54
N SER A 109 -9.38 -11.94 -0.98
CA SER A 109 -9.84 -13.27 -0.62
C SER A 109 -9.58 -13.57 0.87
N ASN A 110 -10.60 -14.08 1.56
CA ASN A 110 -10.48 -14.54 2.96
C ASN A 110 -9.85 -15.94 3.09
N LEU A 111 -9.46 -16.57 1.97
CA LEU A 111 -8.99 -17.96 1.96
C LEU A 111 -7.49 -18.10 2.18
N TYR A 112 -6.70 -17.09 1.85
CA TYR A 112 -5.26 -17.11 2.04
C TYR A 112 -4.89 -17.00 3.52
N LYS A 113 -4.02 -17.92 3.96
CA LYS A 113 -3.58 -18.02 5.36
C LYS A 113 -2.08 -18.28 5.43
N GLY A 114 -1.39 -17.49 6.22
CA GLY A 114 0.05 -17.46 6.28
C GLY A 114 0.58 -16.40 5.34
N TRP A 115 1.68 -16.65 4.67
CA TRP A 115 2.37 -15.67 3.82
C TRP A 115 2.17 -15.96 2.33
N GLY A 116 1.79 -14.90 1.58
CA GLY A 116 1.85 -14.86 0.13
C GLY A 116 0.53 -15.15 -0.62
N PHE A 117 0.51 -14.75 -1.88
CA PHE A 117 -0.53 -14.93 -2.89
C PHE A 117 -1.80 -14.07 -2.74
N GLU A 118 -2.08 -13.46 -1.61
CA GLU A 118 -3.26 -12.60 -1.44
C GLU A 118 -3.17 -11.32 -2.30
N ASP A 119 -1.97 -10.78 -2.48
CA ASP A 119 -1.71 -9.60 -3.31
C ASP A 119 -1.80 -9.95 -4.80
N ASP A 120 -1.32 -11.14 -5.20
CA ASP A 120 -1.45 -11.64 -6.57
C ASP A 120 -2.93 -11.88 -6.93
N ASP A 121 -3.72 -12.46 -6.00
CA ASP A 121 -5.16 -12.65 -6.18
C ASP A 121 -5.90 -11.31 -6.27
N LEU A 122 -5.51 -10.31 -5.48
CA LEU A 122 -6.08 -8.97 -5.56
C LEU A 122 -5.86 -8.35 -6.94
N LEU A 123 -4.64 -8.41 -7.46
CA LEU A 123 -4.32 -7.94 -8.80
C LEU A 123 -5.13 -8.67 -9.88
N GLU A 124 -5.30 -9.98 -9.73
CA GLU A 124 -6.08 -10.78 -10.67
C GLU A 124 -7.59 -10.46 -10.60
N ARG A 125 -8.11 -10.10 -9.41
CA ARG A 125 -9.48 -9.60 -9.25
C ARG A 125 -9.68 -8.29 -10.01
N CYS A 126 -8.76 -7.33 -9.88
CA CYS A 126 -8.81 -6.10 -10.65
C CYS A 126 -8.88 -6.38 -12.16
N ARG A 127 -8.08 -7.33 -12.66
CA ARG A 127 -8.08 -7.73 -14.08
C ARG A 127 -9.39 -8.35 -14.53
N ARG A 128 -10.00 -9.22 -13.71
CA ARG A 128 -11.26 -9.90 -14.04
C ARG A 128 -12.44 -8.95 -14.11
N GLU A 129 -12.51 -8.01 -13.20
CA GLU A 129 -13.59 -7.01 -13.14
C GLU A 129 -13.27 -5.76 -13.99
N ASP A 130 -12.20 -5.79 -14.80
CA ASP A 130 -11.75 -4.70 -15.67
C ASP A 130 -11.45 -3.38 -14.92
N VAL A 131 -11.17 -3.46 -13.63
CA VAL A 131 -10.74 -2.32 -12.81
C VAL A 131 -9.34 -1.90 -13.24
N LYS A 132 -9.23 -0.70 -13.77
CA LYS A 132 -7.98 -0.19 -14.35
C LYS A 132 -7.08 0.39 -13.28
N LEU A 133 -5.91 -0.18 -13.13
CA LEU A 133 -4.87 0.35 -12.24
C LEU A 133 -4.21 1.60 -12.84
N HIS A 134 -3.75 2.47 -11.98
CA HIS A 134 -2.96 3.62 -12.36
C HIS A 134 -1.49 3.22 -12.56
N THR A 135 -1.17 2.58 -13.68
CA THR A 135 0.15 1.97 -13.94
C THR A 135 1.17 2.93 -14.53
N GLU A 136 0.74 4.03 -15.14
CA GLU A 136 1.66 4.95 -15.83
C GLU A 136 2.46 5.83 -14.89
N LYS A 137 1.95 6.10 -13.69
CA LYS A 137 2.64 6.89 -12.66
C LYS A 137 3.79 6.13 -11.96
N TYR A 138 3.97 4.83 -12.22
CA TYR A 138 4.86 3.94 -11.45
C TYR A 138 6.00 3.35 -12.24
N ARG A 139 6.27 3.82 -13.41
CA ARG A 139 7.57 3.59 -14.04
C ARG A 139 8.57 4.54 -13.39
N VAL A 140 9.12 4.14 -12.26
CA VAL A 140 10.33 4.77 -11.78
C VAL A 140 11.39 4.56 -12.87
N PRO A 141 11.92 5.63 -13.47
CA PRO A 141 13.09 5.48 -14.33
C PRO A 141 14.21 4.92 -13.44
N SER A 142 14.90 3.92 -13.90
CA SER A 142 16.08 3.34 -13.24
C SER A 142 17.27 4.30 -13.22
N ILE A 143 17.06 5.58 -12.87
CA ILE A 143 18.07 6.60 -13.12
C ILE A 143 17.98 7.69 -12.07
N ASP A 144 19.16 7.99 -11.55
CA ASP A 144 19.46 9.11 -10.67
C ASP A 144 18.62 9.28 -9.42
N ARG A 145 19.21 8.87 -8.32
CA ARG A 145 18.74 8.98 -6.95
C ARG A 145 18.43 10.42 -6.48
N GLU A 146 18.68 11.42 -7.31
CA GLU A 146 18.45 12.83 -7.02
C GLU A 146 17.16 13.39 -7.64
N VAL A 147 16.51 12.66 -8.54
CA VAL A 147 15.31 13.17 -9.21
C VAL A 147 14.19 12.14 -9.13
N ILE A 148 13.41 12.23 -8.09
CA ILE A 148 12.15 11.49 -7.95
C ILE A 148 11.05 12.36 -8.55
N SER A 149 11.16 12.60 -9.84
CA SER A 149 10.07 13.19 -10.61
C SER A 149 9.84 12.37 -11.87
N PHE A 150 8.63 11.88 -12.02
CA PHE A 150 8.19 11.22 -13.23
C PHE A 150 7.38 12.24 -14.04
N ASN A 151 7.81 12.58 -15.25
CA ASN A 151 7.18 13.62 -16.10
C ASN A 151 6.91 14.95 -15.39
N GLY A 152 7.76 15.36 -14.44
CA GLY A 152 7.59 16.59 -13.69
C GLY A 152 6.65 16.46 -12.46
N GLU A 153 6.07 15.29 -12.21
CA GLU A 153 5.30 15.01 -11.00
C GLU A 153 6.15 14.24 -9.98
N THR A 154 5.97 14.55 -8.70
CA THR A 154 6.62 13.83 -7.62
C THR A 154 6.11 12.39 -7.58
N SER A 155 7.02 11.42 -7.60
CA SER A 155 6.65 10.01 -7.48
C SER A 155 6.07 9.72 -6.09
N LYS A 156 4.93 9.02 -6.01
CA LYS A 156 4.26 8.61 -4.76
C LYS A 156 4.96 7.46 -4.00
N VAL A 157 6.29 7.28 -4.04
CA VAL A 157 6.87 5.95 -4.21
C VAL A 157 8.03 5.59 -3.29
N LYS A 158 8.31 6.28 -2.19
CA LYS A 158 9.41 5.86 -1.30
C LYS A 158 8.94 5.35 0.03
N PHE A 159 9.29 4.09 0.32
CA PHE A 159 9.08 3.46 1.61
C PHE A 159 10.37 2.91 2.19
N PHE A 160 10.54 3.09 3.48
CA PHE A 160 11.56 2.45 4.26
C PHE A 160 11.06 1.09 4.75
N ASN A 161 11.80 0.03 4.45
CA ASN A 161 11.45 -1.31 4.90
C ASN A 161 12.07 -1.57 6.28
N TRP A 162 11.27 -1.38 7.32
CA TRP A 162 11.73 -1.58 8.71
C TRP A 162 12.24 -3.00 8.99
N HIS A 163 11.62 -4.05 8.45
CA HIS A 163 12.01 -5.43 8.75
C HIS A 163 13.45 -5.76 8.37
N LYS A 164 14.02 -5.06 7.43
CA LYS A 164 15.40 -5.30 7.02
C LYS A 164 16.42 -4.51 7.82
N THR A 165 16.00 -3.43 8.45
CA THR A 165 16.87 -2.58 9.28
C THR A 165 16.87 -3.00 10.74
N VAL A 166 15.79 -3.57 11.23
CA VAL A 166 15.74 -4.18 12.55
C VAL A 166 16.29 -5.60 12.46
N ARG A 167 17.53 -5.82 12.89
CA ARG A 167 18.08 -7.16 13.02
C ARG A 167 17.13 -8.00 13.88
N PRO A 168 16.80 -9.23 13.49
CA PRO A 168 15.99 -10.09 14.32
C PRO A 168 16.68 -10.19 15.69
N PHE A 169 15.91 -10.02 16.73
CA PHE A 169 16.39 -10.25 18.11
C PHE A 169 17.00 -11.65 18.16
N SER A 170 18.28 -11.70 18.44
CA SER A 170 19.02 -12.94 18.65
C SER A 170 18.59 -13.61 19.96
#